data_82b5cb19396cf450468a3b75b2d2551b
#
_entry.id   82b5cb19396cf450468a3b75b2d2551b
#
_cell.length_a   1.000
_cell.length_b   1.000
_cell.length_c   1.000
_cell.angle_alpha   90.00
_cell.angle_beta   90.00
_cell.angle_gamma   90.00
#
_symmetry.space_group_name_H-M   'P 1'
#
loop_
_entity.id
_entity.type
_entity.pdbx_description
1 polymer ?
#
loop_
_entity_poly.entity_id
_entity_poly.type
_entity_poly.pdbx_seq_one_letter_code
_entity_poly.pdbx_strand_id
1 'polypeptide(L)'
;MLAVSACSTKEKILKFAIASDFHAQDVPDGEQRVYSFIDAARKNKVDFIIELGGRLDDNSKIHRDRWNSFEGDKYHVIGNHDMDKYTPEEYTKGMEMPGRYYSFDKGDFHFIVLDGNNLYDGEKYVHYAKANYYVDMKKRAFVDQEQLEWLRKDLRSTDKKCVLFSHQSIERGMNNGADVRRILETENQRVGYKKVVLAFGGHNHSNYTEVINGITYMQINSASYVWVGEPTATEKRYLESVNQKYGILKYSMTYDQPLYAIVKLNSKGASVKGTKAKFMLPTPKDLNMKDSLGLFPLVSIIEDIKVKF
;
A
#
# COMPACT_ATOMS: atom_id res chain seq x y z
N MET A 1 -15.59 -36.29 -40.05
CA MET A 1 -14.64 -35.38 -39.43
C MET A 1 -15.43 -34.35 -38.65
N LEU A 2 -15.47 -34.49 -37.33
CA LEU A 2 -16.10 -33.49 -36.42
C LEU A 2 -15.05 -32.40 -36.14
N ALA A 3 -15.30 -31.19 -36.65
CA ALA A 3 -14.47 -30.03 -36.35
C ALA A 3 -14.75 -29.61 -34.89
N VAL A 4 -13.82 -29.90 -33.98
CA VAL A 4 -13.84 -29.35 -32.62
C VAL A 4 -13.48 -27.86 -32.76
N SER A 5 -14.49 -26.99 -32.69
CA SER A 5 -14.31 -25.56 -32.58
C SER A 5 -13.69 -25.26 -31.22
N ALA A 6 -12.40 -24.97 -31.21
CA ALA A 6 -11.73 -24.46 -30.02
C ALA A 6 -12.27 -23.06 -29.74
N CYS A 7 -13.24 -22.97 -28.83
CA CYS A 7 -13.69 -21.70 -28.29
C CYS A 7 -12.53 -21.10 -27.48
N SER A 8 -11.79 -20.18 -28.09
CA SER A 8 -10.78 -19.38 -27.40
C SER A 8 -11.52 -18.47 -26.42
N THR A 9 -11.69 -18.93 -25.19
CA THR A 9 -12.14 -18.06 -24.10
C THR A 9 -11.08 -16.98 -23.91
N LYS A 10 -11.43 -15.74 -24.26
CA LYS A 10 -10.57 -14.57 -23.94
C LYS A 10 -10.19 -14.63 -22.47
N GLU A 11 -8.90 -14.73 -22.19
CA GLU A 11 -8.39 -14.74 -20.81
C GLU A 11 -8.92 -13.52 -20.06
N LYS A 12 -9.62 -13.75 -18.95
CA LYS A 12 -10.23 -12.67 -18.17
C LYS A 12 -9.12 -11.91 -17.45
N ILE A 13 -8.94 -10.65 -17.79
CA ILE A 13 -7.98 -9.75 -17.13
C ILE A 13 -8.70 -9.03 -16.01
N LEU A 14 -8.24 -9.21 -14.78
CA LEU A 14 -8.65 -8.43 -13.62
C LEU A 14 -7.79 -7.17 -13.53
N LYS A 15 -8.40 -6.03 -13.25
CA LYS A 15 -7.71 -4.75 -13.11
C LYS A 15 -8.04 -4.09 -11.78
N PHE A 16 -7.06 -3.48 -11.14
CA PHE A 16 -7.30 -2.61 -10.00
C PHE A 16 -6.35 -1.41 -9.99
N ALA A 17 -6.77 -0.34 -9.32
CA ALA A 17 -5.90 0.78 -9.05
C ALA A 17 -5.42 0.72 -7.60
N ILE A 18 -4.15 1.04 -7.37
CA ILE A 18 -3.50 1.00 -6.07
C ILE A 18 -2.74 2.30 -5.81
N ALA A 19 -2.89 2.82 -4.60
CA ALA A 19 -2.11 3.94 -4.08
C ALA A 19 -1.76 3.69 -2.62
N SER A 20 -0.82 4.45 -2.08
CA SER A 20 -0.39 4.39 -0.68
C SER A 20 -0.12 5.79 -0.16
N ASP A 21 -0.27 5.97 1.14
CA ASP A 21 0.21 7.16 1.84
C ASP A 21 -0.22 8.46 1.14
N PHE A 22 -1.54 8.63 0.96
CA PHE A 22 -2.08 9.86 0.39
C PHE A 22 -1.73 11.09 1.22
N HIS A 23 -1.74 10.97 2.56
CA HIS A 23 -1.53 12.09 3.45
C HIS A 23 -2.30 13.33 2.97
N ALA A 24 -3.53 13.14 2.54
CA ALA A 24 -4.28 14.13 1.80
C ALA A 24 -4.56 15.42 2.60
N GLN A 25 -4.62 15.32 3.92
CA GLN A 25 -4.76 16.48 4.81
C GLN A 25 -3.44 17.19 5.11
N ASP A 26 -2.29 16.59 4.76
CA ASP A 26 -0.96 17.11 5.05
C ASP A 26 -0.38 17.92 3.87
N VAL A 27 -1.08 17.94 2.73
CA VAL A 27 -0.65 18.65 1.52
C VAL A 27 -1.75 19.58 1.00
N PRO A 28 -1.40 20.72 0.37
CA PRO A 28 -2.39 21.71 -0.06
C PRO A 28 -3.37 21.19 -1.12
N ASP A 29 -2.93 20.24 -1.94
CA ASP A 29 -3.65 19.67 -3.08
C ASP A 29 -4.18 18.24 -2.81
N GLY A 30 -4.33 17.86 -1.54
CA GLY A 30 -4.69 16.50 -1.16
C GLY A 30 -5.99 16.00 -1.77
N GLU A 31 -7.04 16.85 -1.83
CA GLU A 31 -8.29 16.50 -2.51
C GLU A 31 -8.07 16.19 -3.98
N GLN A 32 -7.27 17.01 -4.67
CA GLN A 32 -6.95 16.82 -6.09
C GLN A 32 -6.16 15.55 -6.34
N ARG A 33 -5.31 15.13 -5.39
CA ARG A 33 -4.55 13.87 -5.48
C ARG A 33 -5.48 12.66 -5.43
N VAL A 34 -6.41 12.64 -4.49
CA VAL A 34 -7.44 11.59 -4.41
C VAL A 34 -8.31 11.58 -5.66
N TYR A 35 -8.76 12.76 -6.13
CA TYR A 35 -9.55 12.88 -7.35
C TYR A 35 -8.81 12.34 -8.58
N SER A 36 -7.53 12.68 -8.73
CA SER A 36 -6.71 12.20 -9.86
C SER A 36 -6.58 10.68 -9.89
N PHE A 37 -6.44 10.05 -8.72
CA PHE A 37 -6.43 8.60 -8.59
C PHE A 37 -7.78 7.98 -9.00
N ILE A 38 -8.88 8.50 -8.49
CA ILE A 38 -10.24 8.03 -8.82
C ILE A 38 -10.54 8.19 -10.31
N ASP A 39 -10.18 9.34 -10.90
CA ASP A 39 -10.35 9.59 -12.34
C ASP A 39 -9.52 8.59 -13.18
N ALA A 40 -8.28 8.32 -12.79
CA ALA A 40 -7.46 7.31 -13.44
C ALA A 40 -8.05 5.90 -13.32
N ALA A 41 -8.60 5.54 -12.17
CA ALA A 41 -9.27 4.26 -11.96
C ALA A 41 -10.48 4.11 -12.90
N ARG A 42 -11.32 5.14 -13.01
CA ARG A 42 -12.46 5.18 -13.95
C ARG A 42 -12.03 5.06 -15.41
N LYS A 43 -11.04 5.85 -15.85
CA LYS A 43 -10.50 5.82 -17.22
C LYS A 43 -9.98 4.46 -17.61
N ASN A 44 -9.35 3.75 -16.68
CA ASN A 44 -8.80 2.41 -16.90
C ASN A 44 -9.86 1.31 -16.74
N LYS A 45 -11.07 1.64 -16.30
CA LYS A 45 -12.18 0.69 -16.07
C LYS A 45 -11.70 -0.45 -15.16
N VAL A 46 -11.19 -0.08 -13.99
CA VAL A 46 -10.71 -1.07 -13.02
C VAL A 46 -11.89 -1.73 -12.30
N ASP A 47 -11.70 -2.97 -11.87
CA ASP A 47 -12.72 -3.76 -11.16
C ASP A 47 -12.86 -3.32 -9.69
N PHE A 48 -11.79 -2.79 -9.10
CA PHE A 48 -11.77 -2.22 -7.75
C PHE A 48 -10.62 -1.24 -7.55
N ILE A 49 -10.69 -0.49 -6.46
CA ILE A 49 -9.59 0.35 -5.99
C ILE A 49 -9.16 -0.08 -4.60
N ILE A 50 -7.87 0.10 -4.29
CA ILE A 50 -7.32 -0.14 -2.96
C ILE A 50 -6.30 0.93 -2.60
N GLU A 51 -6.36 1.39 -1.34
CA GLU A 51 -5.32 2.20 -0.74
C GLU A 51 -4.64 1.42 0.39
N LEU A 52 -3.32 1.62 0.52
CA LEU A 52 -2.49 0.86 1.45
C LEU A 52 -2.29 1.55 2.81
N GLY A 53 -3.21 2.44 3.20
CA GLY A 53 -3.13 3.22 4.44
C GLY A 53 -2.33 4.51 4.30
N GLY A 54 -2.27 5.30 5.37
CA GLY A 54 -1.55 6.56 5.43
C GLY A 54 -2.45 7.78 5.19
N ARG A 55 -3.45 7.95 6.06
CA ARG A 55 -4.23 9.18 6.23
C ARG A 55 -5.05 9.61 5.00
N LEU A 56 -5.91 8.73 4.51
CA LEU A 56 -6.97 9.11 3.59
C LEU A 56 -8.14 9.78 4.34
N ASP A 57 -8.49 9.26 5.52
CA ASP A 57 -9.53 9.81 6.40
C ASP A 57 -8.92 10.47 7.64
N ASP A 58 -9.01 11.79 7.70
CA ASP A 58 -8.70 12.58 8.90
C ASP A 58 -9.88 13.49 9.26
N ASN A 59 -11.10 12.95 9.39
CA ASN A 59 -12.33 13.70 9.51
C ASN A 59 -12.60 14.66 8.31
N SER A 60 -11.80 14.54 7.27
CA SER A 60 -12.00 15.29 6.04
C SER A 60 -13.07 14.61 5.20
N LYS A 61 -14.30 15.06 5.38
CA LYS A 61 -15.43 14.62 4.56
C LYS A 61 -15.12 14.71 3.05
N ILE A 62 -14.33 15.70 2.64
CA ILE A 62 -13.95 15.91 1.23
C ILE A 62 -13.14 14.74 0.67
N HIS A 63 -12.11 14.29 1.37
CA HIS A 63 -11.26 13.18 0.89
C HIS A 63 -12.06 11.89 0.82
N ARG A 64 -12.88 11.61 1.83
CA ARG A 64 -13.75 10.44 1.86
C ARG A 64 -14.84 10.51 0.79
N ASP A 65 -15.47 11.65 0.58
CA ASP A 65 -16.46 11.84 -0.48
C ASP A 65 -15.83 11.62 -1.87
N ARG A 66 -14.57 12.07 -2.08
CA ARG A 66 -13.83 11.80 -3.32
C ARG A 66 -13.54 10.31 -3.50
N TRP A 67 -13.06 9.65 -2.46
CA TRP A 67 -12.84 8.21 -2.48
C TRP A 67 -14.14 7.45 -2.77
N ASN A 68 -15.21 7.78 -2.05
CA ASN A 68 -16.51 7.15 -2.19
C ASN A 68 -17.22 7.47 -3.52
N SER A 69 -16.75 8.46 -4.26
CA SER A 69 -17.25 8.74 -5.61
C SER A 69 -16.90 7.67 -6.64
N PHE A 70 -15.98 6.74 -6.33
CA PHE A 70 -15.75 5.56 -7.17
C PHE A 70 -16.92 4.59 -7.03
N GLU A 71 -17.49 4.16 -8.16
CA GLU A 71 -18.72 3.35 -8.20
C GLU A 71 -18.47 1.84 -8.02
N GLY A 72 -17.21 1.38 -8.10
CA GLY A 72 -16.81 -0.01 -7.91
C GLY A 72 -16.46 -0.34 -6.45
N ASP A 73 -15.96 -1.55 -6.22
CA ASP A 73 -15.51 -1.97 -4.91
C ASP A 73 -14.28 -1.19 -4.46
N LYS A 74 -14.25 -0.89 -3.18
CA LYS A 74 -13.21 -0.10 -2.51
C LYS A 74 -12.67 -0.86 -1.32
N TYR A 75 -11.35 -0.96 -1.23
CA TYR A 75 -10.67 -1.66 -0.14
C TYR A 75 -9.65 -0.76 0.52
N HIS A 76 -9.42 -1.00 1.79
CA HIS A 76 -8.50 -0.23 2.62
C HIS A 76 -7.56 -1.15 3.37
N VAL A 77 -6.34 -0.68 3.59
CA VAL A 77 -5.38 -1.23 4.53
C VAL A 77 -5.16 -0.20 5.63
N ILE A 78 -5.08 -0.61 6.88
CA ILE A 78 -4.79 0.31 7.97
C ILE A 78 -3.31 0.69 7.94
N GLY A 79 -3.00 1.98 7.84
CA GLY A 79 -1.68 2.52 8.03
C GLY A 79 -1.44 2.98 9.47
N ASN A 80 -0.18 3.17 9.86
CA ASN A 80 0.15 3.64 11.20
C ASN A 80 -0.43 5.04 11.49
N HIS A 81 -0.38 5.96 10.52
CA HIS A 81 -0.91 7.31 10.69
C HIS A 81 -2.45 7.38 10.74
N ASP A 82 -3.13 6.35 10.26
CA ASP A 82 -4.57 6.23 10.46
C ASP A 82 -4.91 6.02 11.95
N MET A 83 -3.97 5.44 12.69
CA MET A 83 -4.08 5.23 14.13
C MET A 83 -3.59 6.41 14.98
N ASP A 84 -3.25 7.55 14.39
CA ASP A 84 -2.89 8.75 15.17
C ASP A 84 -4.06 9.26 16.00
N LYS A 85 -5.28 9.17 15.48
CA LYS A 85 -6.49 9.71 16.13
C LYS A 85 -7.50 8.65 16.54
N TYR A 86 -7.48 7.49 15.88
CA TYR A 86 -8.51 6.46 16.01
C TYR A 86 -8.04 5.25 16.78
N THR A 87 -9.00 4.47 17.29
CA THR A 87 -8.79 3.05 17.57
C THR A 87 -9.04 2.23 16.30
N PRO A 88 -8.59 0.97 16.24
CA PRO A 88 -8.88 0.09 15.12
C PRO A 88 -10.37 -0.04 14.82
N GLU A 89 -11.19 -0.13 15.87
CA GLU A 89 -12.64 -0.29 15.76
C GLU A 89 -13.30 0.99 15.20
N GLU A 90 -12.86 2.17 15.68
CA GLU A 90 -13.34 3.46 15.17
C GLU A 90 -13.01 3.62 13.69
N TYR A 91 -11.76 3.28 13.29
CA TYR A 91 -11.31 3.44 11.92
C TYR A 91 -11.99 2.43 10.97
N THR A 92 -11.98 1.14 11.31
CA THR A 92 -12.61 0.10 10.47
C THR A 92 -14.09 0.36 10.25
N LYS A 93 -14.80 0.83 11.29
CA LYS A 93 -16.21 1.24 11.19
C LYS A 93 -16.36 2.47 10.29
N GLY A 94 -15.50 3.48 10.45
CA GLY A 94 -15.55 4.73 9.67
C GLY A 94 -15.26 4.53 8.18
N MET A 95 -14.39 3.57 7.86
CA MET A 95 -14.00 3.20 6.49
C MET A 95 -14.78 2.00 5.92
N GLU A 96 -15.80 1.54 6.63
CA GLU A 96 -16.65 0.40 6.22
C GLU A 96 -15.85 -0.87 5.90
N MET A 97 -14.75 -1.09 6.63
CA MET A 97 -13.89 -2.26 6.47
C MET A 97 -14.49 -3.49 7.14
N PRO A 98 -14.32 -4.70 6.58
CA PRO A 98 -14.79 -5.93 7.22
C PRO A 98 -14.09 -6.23 8.57
N GLY A 99 -12.88 -5.72 8.74
CA GLY A 99 -12.04 -5.89 9.93
C GLY A 99 -10.67 -5.27 9.72
N ARG A 100 -9.77 -5.41 10.70
CA ARG A 100 -8.38 -4.93 10.61
C ARG A 100 -7.60 -5.67 9.53
N TYR A 101 -7.83 -6.97 9.42
CA TYR A 101 -7.33 -7.85 8.39
C TYR A 101 -8.50 -8.70 7.85
N TYR A 102 -8.47 -8.99 6.58
CA TYR A 102 -9.54 -9.71 5.89
C TYR A 102 -9.08 -10.20 4.53
N SER A 103 -9.90 -11.04 3.89
CA SER A 103 -9.69 -11.47 2.51
C SER A 103 -10.96 -11.31 1.68
N PHE A 104 -10.79 -11.28 0.37
CA PHE A 104 -11.87 -11.21 -0.59
C PHE A 104 -11.47 -11.84 -1.92
N ASP A 105 -12.45 -12.31 -2.66
CA ASP A 105 -12.27 -12.92 -3.96
C ASP A 105 -12.70 -11.99 -5.10
N LYS A 106 -11.87 -11.91 -6.14
CA LYS A 106 -12.24 -11.29 -7.43
C LYS A 106 -11.72 -12.15 -8.58
N GLY A 107 -12.64 -12.67 -9.41
CA GLY A 107 -12.28 -13.58 -10.49
C GLY A 107 -11.51 -14.80 -9.95
N ASP A 108 -10.35 -15.05 -10.56
CA ASP A 108 -9.49 -16.21 -10.24
C ASP A 108 -8.44 -15.91 -9.16
N PHE A 109 -8.59 -14.78 -8.46
CA PHE A 109 -7.65 -14.33 -7.43
C PHE A 109 -8.31 -14.23 -6.07
N HIS A 110 -7.52 -14.54 -5.05
CA HIS A 110 -7.80 -14.33 -3.65
C HIS A 110 -6.89 -13.23 -3.13
N PHE A 111 -7.48 -12.20 -2.57
CA PHE A 111 -6.79 -11.03 -2.06
C PHE A 111 -6.82 -11.03 -0.54
N ILE A 112 -5.68 -10.77 0.08
CA ILE A 112 -5.48 -10.83 1.52
C ILE A 112 -4.96 -9.48 1.99
N VAL A 113 -5.65 -8.86 2.92
CA VAL A 113 -5.25 -7.62 3.59
C VAL A 113 -4.70 -7.96 4.96
N LEU A 114 -3.47 -7.53 5.24
CA LEU A 114 -2.80 -7.71 6.53
C LEU A 114 -2.68 -6.37 7.27
N ASP A 115 -2.73 -6.46 8.59
CA ASP A 115 -2.55 -5.34 9.50
C ASP A 115 -1.26 -5.53 10.30
N GLY A 116 -0.24 -4.73 9.99
CA GLY A 116 1.05 -4.73 10.70
C GLY A 116 1.12 -3.75 11.88
N ASN A 117 -0.01 -3.18 12.31
CA ASN A 117 -0.03 -2.08 13.29
C ASN A 117 -0.12 -2.56 14.75
N ASN A 118 0.77 -3.48 15.14
CA ASN A 118 0.88 -3.86 16.53
C ASN A 118 2.25 -3.47 17.11
N LEU A 119 2.23 -3.09 18.39
CA LEU A 119 3.38 -3.09 19.28
C LEU A 119 3.61 -4.50 19.79
N TYR A 120 4.88 -4.85 20.05
CA TYR A 120 5.26 -6.06 20.76
C TYR A 120 6.38 -5.76 21.74
N ASP A 121 6.18 -6.10 23.00
CA ASP A 121 7.14 -5.83 24.08
C ASP A 121 7.99 -7.04 24.48
N GLY A 122 7.81 -8.18 23.79
CA GLY A 122 8.42 -9.46 24.10
C GLY A 122 7.45 -10.46 24.73
N GLU A 123 6.30 -10.01 25.22
CA GLU A 123 5.28 -10.84 25.88
C GLU A 123 3.93 -10.74 25.20
N LYS A 124 3.45 -9.52 24.91
CA LYS A 124 2.11 -9.28 24.38
C LYS A 124 2.11 -8.33 23.18
N TYR A 125 1.10 -8.49 22.34
CA TYR A 125 0.78 -7.56 21.28
C TYR A 125 -0.24 -6.53 21.77
N VAL A 126 -0.02 -5.26 21.38
CA VAL A 126 -0.96 -4.16 21.62
C VAL A 126 -1.13 -3.40 20.31
N HIS A 127 -2.35 -3.30 19.81
CA HIS A 127 -2.61 -2.60 18.55
C HIS A 127 -2.30 -1.10 18.66
N TYR A 128 -1.91 -0.48 17.54
CA TYR A 128 -1.80 0.97 17.46
C TYR A 128 -3.16 1.60 17.70
N ALA A 129 -3.19 2.63 18.53
CA ALA A 129 -4.38 3.41 18.83
C ALA A 129 -3.97 4.78 19.38
N LYS A 130 -4.58 5.86 18.87
CA LYS A 130 -4.42 7.22 19.40
C LYS A 130 -2.95 7.59 19.63
N ALA A 131 -2.12 7.32 18.59
CA ALA A 131 -0.70 7.64 18.53
C ALA A 131 0.19 6.92 19.58
N ASN A 132 -0.23 5.79 20.15
CA ASN A 132 0.56 5.03 21.14
C ASN A 132 1.83 4.38 20.56
N TYR A 133 2.02 4.40 19.24
CA TYR A 133 3.13 3.73 18.56
C TYR A 133 4.39 4.58 18.40
N TYR A 134 4.41 5.81 18.91
CA TYR A 134 5.61 6.65 18.93
C TYR A 134 6.59 6.19 20.03
N VAL A 135 7.06 4.97 19.90
CA VAL A 135 7.97 4.27 20.80
C VAL A 135 9.18 3.75 20.01
N ASP A 136 10.07 2.98 20.63
CA ASP A 136 11.20 2.34 19.94
C ASP A 136 10.73 1.57 18.70
N MET A 137 11.40 1.78 17.56
CA MET A 137 11.08 1.13 16.29
C MET A 137 11.14 -0.40 16.37
N LYS A 138 11.98 -0.96 17.23
CA LYS A 138 12.07 -2.41 17.45
C LYS A 138 10.82 -3.01 18.06
N LYS A 139 9.97 -2.18 18.65
CA LYS A 139 8.70 -2.60 19.28
C LYS A 139 7.49 -2.37 18.41
N ARG A 140 7.66 -1.86 17.19
CA ARG A 140 6.58 -1.47 16.25
C ARG A 140 6.46 -2.42 15.08
N ALA A 141 5.36 -2.33 14.35
CA ALA A 141 5.15 -2.99 13.06
C ALA A 141 5.23 -4.53 13.14
N PHE A 142 4.33 -5.09 13.95
CA PHE A 142 4.16 -6.54 14.06
C PHE A 142 2.79 -6.98 13.58
N VAL A 143 2.74 -8.15 12.99
CA VAL A 143 1.51 -8.95 12.81
C VAL A 143 1.35 -9.80 14.07
N ASP A 144 0.19 -9.74 14.73
CA ASP A 144 -0.06 -10.51 15.93
C ASP A 144 -0.26 -12.00 15.67
N GLN A 145 -0.18 -12.82 16.73
CA GLN A 145 -0.25 -14.27 16.61
C GLN A 145 -1.59 -14.76 16.07
N GLU A 146 -2.69 -14.11 16.45
CA GLU A 146 -4.04 -14.45 15.99
C GLU A 146 -4.14 -14.28 14.46
N GLN A 147 -3.63 -13.16 13.95
CA GLN A 147 -3.61 -12.90 12.51
C GLN A 147 -2.69 -13.86 11.75
N LEU A 148 -1.53 -14.25 12.32
CA LEU A 148 -0.66 -15.26 11.70
C LEU A 148 -1.36 -16.63 11.59
N GLU A 149 -2.15 -16.99 12.60
CA GLU A 149 -2.95 -18.23 12.56
C GLU A 149 -4.11 -18.13 11.58
N TRP A 150 -4.80 -16.99 11.55
CA TRP A 150 -5.83 -16.70 10.56
C TRP A 150 -5.26 -16.77 9.14
N LEU A 151 -4.11 -16.16 8.86
CA LEU A 151 -3.47 -16.19 7.54
C LEU A 151 -3.19 -17.62 7.06
N ARG A 152 -2.73 -18.51 7.95
CA ARG A 152 -2.53 -19.95 7.59
C ARG A 152 -3.83 -20.62 7.21
N LYS A 153 -4.92 -20.34 7.94
CA LYS A 153 -6.25 -20.92 7.66
C LYS A 153 -6.84 -20.35 6.38
N ASP A 154 -6.72 -19.05 6.18
CA ASP A 154 -7.24 -18.33 5.02
C ASP A 154 -6.55 -18.81 3.73
N LEU A 155 -5.24 -18.89 3.72
CA LEU A 155 -4.50 -19.46 2.58
C LEU A 155 -4.93 -20.89 2.24
N ARG A 156 -5.26 -21.72 3.22
CA ARG A 156 -5.71 -23.10 3.01
C ARG A 156 -7.16 -23.21 2.53
N SER A 157 -7.95 -22.17 2.70
CA SER A 157 -9.38 -22.17 2.35
C SER A 157 -9.65 -21.98 0.86
N THR A 158 -8.64 -21.65 0.06
CA THR A 158 -8.78 -21.37 -1.37
C THR A 158 -7.71 -22.07 -2.20
N ASP A 159 -8.00 -22.37 -3.47
CA ASP A 159 -7.03 -22.83 -4.47
C ASP A 159 -6.64 -21.72 -5.46
N LYS A 160 -7.19 -20.52 -5.29
CA LYS A 160 -6.91 -19.36 -6.14
C LYS A 160 -5.49 -18.85 -5.91
N LYS A 161 -4.96 -18.13 -6.92
CA LYS A 161 -3.72 -17.36 -6.73
C LYS A 161 -3.95 -16.23 -5.74
N CYS A 162 -3.02 -16.08 -4.78
CA CYS A 162 -3.12 -15.14 -3.69
C CYS A 162 -2.24 -13.91 -3.94
N VAL A 163 -2.83 -12.74 -3.70
CA VAL A 163 -2.17 -11.42 -3.73
C VAL A 163 -2.37 -10.75 -2.38
N LEU A 164 -1.30 -10.26 -1.76
CA LEU A 164 -1.34 -9.67 -0.44
C LEU A 164 -1.21 -8.14 -0.50
N PHE A 165 -1.83 -7.48 0.48
CA PHE A 165 -1.71 -6.05 0.73
C PHE A 165 -1.41 -5.82 2.20
N SER A 166 -0.47 -4.92 2.49
CA SER A 166 -0.16 -4.46 3.83
C SER A 166 0.33 -3.02 3.78
N HIS A 167 0.22 -2.28 4.89
CA HIS A 167 0.81 -0.94 4.93
C HIS A 167 2.33 -1.05 5.07
N GLN A 168 2.84 -1.58 6.19
CA GLN A 168 4.25 -1.87 6.31
C GLN A 168 4.61 -3.04 5.40
N SER A 169 5.68 -2.91 4.63
CA SER A 169 6.12 -3.97 3.72
C SER A 169 6.56 -5.23 4.49
N ILE A 170 6.12 -6.39 4.00
CA ILE A 170 6.39 -7.68 4.66
C ILE A 170 7.89 -7.99 4.67
N GLU A 171 8.59 -7.64 3.60
CA GLU A 171 10.01 -7.98 3.40
C GLU A 171 10.99 -7.07 4.14
N ARG A 172 10.62 -5.78 4.38
CA ARG A 172 11.52 -4.78 4.99
C ARG A 172 10.89 -3.91 6.07
N GLY A 173 9.56 -3.83 6.15
CA GLY A 173 8.86 -2.88 7.01
C GLY A 173 8.30 -3.48 8.30
N MET A 174 7.99 -4.78 8.31
CA MET A 174 7.48 -5.50 9.48
C MET A 174 8.61 -6.14 10.29
N ASN A 175 8.63 -5.95 11.61
CA ASN A 175 9.65 -6.55 12.47
C ASN A 175 9.56 -8.08 12.54
N ASN A 176 8.36 -8.66 12.41
CA ASN A 176 8.18 -10.11 12.24
C ASN A 176 7.76 -10.52 10.82
N GLY A 177 8.11 -9.74 9.83
CA GLY A 177 7.83 -10.03 8.42
C GLY A 177 8.39 -11.38 7.95
N ALA A 178 9.48 -11.86 8.57
CA ALA A 178 10.03 -13.19 8.32
C ALA A 178 9.04 -14.32 8.69
N ASP A 179 8.22 -14.16 9.74
CA ASP A 179 7.20 -15.14 10.11
C ASP A 179 6.04 -15.15 9.11
N VAL A 180 5.64 -13.98 8.63
CA VAL A 180 4.65 -13.86 7.54
C VAL A 180 5.19 -14.55 6.29
N ARG A 181 6.39 -14.20 5.83
CA ARG A 181 7.00 -14.84 4.63
C ARG A 181 7.08 -16.34 4.76
N ARG A 182 7.48 -16.86 5.93
CA ARG A 182 7.54 -18.32 6.17
C ARG A 182 6.17 -18.99 5.96
N ILE A 183 5.08 -18.35 6.35
CA ILE A 183 3.72 -18.86 6.12
C ILE A 183 3.42 -18.92 4.62
N LEU A 184 3.71 -17.84 3.87
CA LEU A 184 3.47 -17.75 2.43
C LEU A 184 4.29 -18.78 1.65
N GLU A 185 5.56 -18.90 1.97
CA GLU A 185 6.49 -19.82 1.34
C GLU A 185 6.14 -21.29 1.65
N THR A 186 5.76 -21.58 2.91
CA THR A 186 5.30 -22.92 3.31
C THR A 186 4.06 -23.34 2.56
N GLU A 187 3.14 -22.41 2.32
CA GLU A 187 1.92 -22.69 1.56
C GLU A 187 2.27 -23.00 0.10
N ASN A 188 3.15 -22.24 -0.54
CA ASN A 188 3.61 -22.52 -1.91
C ASN A 188 4.32 -23.88 -2.00
N GLN A 189 5.13 -24.24 -1.01
CA GLN A 189 5.78 -25.56 -0.92
C GLN A 189 4.75 -26.67 -0.74
N ARG A 190 3.76 -26.49 0.14
CA ARG A 190 2.70 -27.47 0.43
C ARG A 190 1.89 -27.83 -0.81
N VAL A 191 1.53 -26.84 -1.63
CA VAL A 191 0.72 -27.08 -2.85
C VAL A 191 1.56 -27.44 -4.07
N GLY A 192 2.88 -27.25 -4.04
CA GLY A 192 3.79 -27.57 -5.14
C GLY A 192 3.72 -26.61 -6.34
N TYR A 193 3.07 -25.47 -6.19
CA TYR A 193 3.02 -24.40 -7.22
C TYR A 193 3.01 -23.00 -6.57
N LYS A 194 3.26 -21.96 -7.39
CA LYS A 194 3.17 -20.58 -6.93
C LYS A 194 1.71 -20.16 -6.75
N LYS A 195 1.18 -20.39 -5.56
CA LYS A 195 -0.15 -19.97 -5.11
C LYS A 195 -0.10 -18.51 -4.64
N VAL A 196 0.77 -18.19 -3.70
CA VAL A 196 1.07 -16.82 -3.31
C VAL A 196 2.09 -16.26 -4.30
N VAL A 197 1.74 -15.19 -5.00
CA VAL A 197 2.54 -14.70 -6.15
C VAL A 197 3.04 -13.28 -5.98
N LEU A 198 2.31 -12.43 -5.24
CA LEU A 198 2.57 -11.00 -5.20
C LEU A 198 2.14 -10.41 -3.85
N ALA A 199 2.93 -9.51 -3.30
CA ALA A 199 2.60 -8.72 -2.13
C ALA A 199 2.94 -7.25 -2.38
N PHE A 200 2.01 -6.37 -2.03
CA PHE A 200 2.19 -4.91 -2.10
C PHE A 200 2.30 -4.33 -0.70
N GLY A 201 3.27 -3.42 -0.51
CA GLY A 201 3.47 -2.65 0.70
C GLY A 201 3.49 -1.15 0.44
N GLY A 202 3.26 -0.32 1.46
CA GLY A 202 3.37 1.13 1.49
C GLY A 202 4.36 1.60 2.56
N HIS A 203 4.03 2.69 3.30
CA HIS A 203 4.74 3.16 4.50
C HIS A 203 6.09 3.83 4.29
N ASN A 204 6.99 3.24 3.51
CA ASN A 204 8.37 3.74 3.40
C ASN A 204 8.51 4.91 2.42
N HIS A 205 7.42 5.36 1.79
CA HIS A 205 7.42 6.44 0.79
C HIS A 205 8.54 6.28 -0.26
N SER A 206 8.69 5.07 -0.75
CA SER A 206 9.73 4.67 -1.70
C SER A 206 9.17 3.68 -2.71
N ASN A 207 9.91 3.41 -3.76
CA ASN A 207 9.54 2.38 -4.74
C ASN A 207 10.70 1.43 -4.98
N TYR A 208 10.45 0.14 -4.80
CA TYR A 208 11.37 -0.95 -5.12
C TYR A 208 10.59 -2.25 -5.29
N THR A 209 11.23 -3.23 -5.91
CA THR A 209 10.67 -4.57 -6.09
C THR A 209 11.73 -5.60 -5.73
N GLU A 210 11.35 -6.60 -4.96
CA GLU A 210 12.17 -7.76 -4.62
C GLU A 210 11.44 -9.06 -4.94
N VAL A 211 12.20 -10.09 -5.29
CA VAL A 211 11.67 -11.45 -5.42
C VAL A 211 12.37 -12.34 -4.39
N ILE A 212 11.60 -12.86 -3.45
CA ILE A 212 12.10 -13.73 -2.38
C ILE A 212 11.34 -15.06 -2.47
N ASN A 213 12.06 -16.15 -2.66
CA ASN A 213 11.51 -17.51 -2.77
C ASN A 213 10.33 -17.64 -3.75
N GLY A 214 10.42 -16.90 -4.88
CA GLY A 214 9.42 -16.94 -5.96
C GLY A 214 8.19 -16.07 -5.76
N ILE A 215 8.08 -15.36 -4.63
CA ILE A 215 7.05 -14.35 -4.36
C ILE A 215 7.63 -12.98 -4.67
N THR A 216 6.89 -12.17 -5.41
CA THR A 216 7.28 -10.78 -5.70
C THR A 216 6.72 -9.84 -4.65
N TYR A 217 7.58 -9.05 -4.03
CA TYR A 217 7.24 -7.98 -3.09
C TYR A 217 7.46 -6.64 -3.80
N MET A 218 6.45 -5.78 -3.81
CA MET A 218 6.52 -4.46 -4.43
C MET A 218 6.10 -3.39 -3.46
N GLN A 219 7.01 -2.47 -3.20
CA GLN A 219 6.74 -1.26 -2.45
C GLN A 219 6.08 -0.21 -3.36
N ILE A 220 4.89 0.24 -2.99
CA ILE A 220 4.16 1.34 -3.62
C ILE A 220 4.57 2.64 -2.94
N ASN A 221 5.10 3.57 -3.72
CA ASN A 221 5.51 4.88 -3.22
C ASN A 221 4.30 5.70 -2.75
N SER A 222 4.54 6.61 -1.81
CA SER A 222 3.53 7.57 -1.37
C SER A 222 2.92 8.34 -2.53
N ALA A 223 1.62 8.59 -2.46
CA ALA A 223 0.93 9.43 -3.44
C ALA A 223 1.35 10.91 -3.34
N SER A 224 2.02 11.35 -2.27
CA SER A 224 2.21 12.77 -1.99
C SER A 224 3.65 13.22 -1.81
N TYR A 225 4.47 12.50 -1.07
CA TYR A 225 5.82 12.93 -0.73
C TYR A 225 6.70 11.81 -0.17
N VAL A 226 8.00 12.07 -0.07
CA VAL A 226 8.94 11.30 0.77
C VAL A 226 9.19 12.08 2.05
N TRP A 227 9.08 11.41 3.21
CA TRP A 227 9.50 11.98 4.49
C TRP A 227 11.03 11.97 4.59
N VAL A 228 11.65 13.13 4.84
CA VAL A 228 13.10 13.27 4.88
C VAL A 228 13.63 13.76 6.23
N GLY A 229 12.76 14.31 7.07
CA GLY A 229 13.09 14.72 8.43
C GLY A 229 13.90 16.00 8.56
N GLU A 230 14.37 16.27 9.78
CA GLU A 230 15.08 17.51 10.18
C GLU A 230 16.34 17.84 9.38
N PRO A 231 17.25 16.91 9.07
CA PRO A 231 18.53 17.27 8.47
C PRO A 231 18.42 17.99 7.11
N THR A 232 17.26 17.85 6.45
CA THR A 232 16.99 18.40 5.12
C THR A 232 15.74 19.26 5.08
N ALA A 233 15.28 19.69 6.25
CA ALA A 233 14.13 20.57 6.38
C ALA A 233 14.31 21.88 5.62
N THR A 234 13.28 22.31 4.90
CA THR A 234 13.27 23.58 4.17
C THR A 234 11.87 24.16 4.05
N GLU A 235 11.74 25.45 4.30
CA GLU A 235 10.51 26.21 4.09
C GLU A 235 10.42 26.88 2.71
N LYS A 236 11.47 26.73 1.88
CA LYS A 236 11.58 27.41 0.58
C LYS A 236 10.65 26.85 -0.50
N ARG A 237 10.00 25.71 -0.24
CA ARG A 237 9.18 24.99 -1.23
C ARG A 237 7.81 25.62 -1.42
N TYR A 238 7.27 26.19 -0.35
CA TYR A 238 5.94 26.78 -0.34
C TYR A 238 5.96 28.19 0.24
N LEU A 239 4.89 28.96 -0.02
CA LEU A 239 4.67 30.25 0.62
C LEU A 239 4.54 30.08 2.14
N GLU A 240 4.91 31.10 2.89
CA GLU A 240 4.87 31.08 4.36
C GLU A 240 3.48 30.68 4.90
N SER A 241 2.40 31.19 4.34
CA SER A 241 1.03 30.86 4.74
C SER A 241 0.70 29.37 4.55
N VAL A 242 1.31 28.71 3.56
CA VAL A 242 1.15 27.26 3.32
C VAL A 242 1.98 26.49 4.33
N ASN A 243 3.22 26.90 4.60
CA ASN A 243 4.08 26.25 5.59
C ASN A 243 3.50 26.35 7.00
N GLN A 244 2.87 27.49 7.36
CA GLN A 244 2.17 27.64 8.64
C GLN A 244 0.97 26.71 8.77
N LYS A 245 0.20 26.50 7.70
CA LYS A 245 -0.94 25.61 7.70
C LYS A 245 -0.56 24.12 7.68
N TYR A 246 0.50 23.78 6.95
CA TYR A 246 0.95 22.42 6.71
C TYR A 246 2.39 22.24 7.19
N GLY A 247 2.61 22.31 8.50
CA GLY A 247 3.96 22.34 9.11
C GLY A 247 4.84 21.12 8.81
N ILE A 248 4.23 20.01 8.36
CA ILE A 248 4.93 18.79 7.96
C ILE A 248 5.69 18.95 6.63
N LEU A 249 5.28 19.90 5.78
CA LEU A 249 5.83 20.06 4.43
C LEU A 249 7.32 20.42 4.43
N LYS A 250 7.80 21.12 5.45
CA LYS A 250 9.23 21.46 5.57
C LYS A 250 10.12 20.23 5.71
N TYR A 251 9.57 19.12 6.24
CA TYR A 251 10.27 17.84 6.43
C TYR A 251 10.03 16.84 5.30
N SER A 252 9.36 17.26 4.22
CA SER A 252 8.88 16.37 3.16
C SER A 252 9.40 16.79 1.80
N MET A 253 9.74 15.81 0.96
CA MET A 253 10.04 16.01 -0.47
C MET A 253 8.78 15.74 -1.26
N THR A 254 7.96 16.76 -1.46
CA THR A 254 6.66 16.66 -2.14
C THR A 254 6.79 16.49 -3.65
N TYR A 255 5.82 15.82 -4.24
CA TYR A 255 5.70 15.62 -5.69
C TYR A 255 4.77 16.65 -6.32
N ASP A 256 5.05 17.02 -7.58
CA ASP A 256 4.23 17.95 -8.38
C ASP A 256 2.88 17.32 -8.82
N GLN A 257 2.73 16.00 -8.72
CA GLN A 257 1.49 15.27 -9.00
C GLN A 257 1.46 13.93 -8.24
N PRO A 258 0.27 13.32 -8.05
CA PRO A 258 0.15 12.10 -7.24
C PRO A 258 0.77 10.88 -7.91
N LEU A 259 1.33 9.99 -7.09
CA LEU A 259 1.78 8.67 -7.52
C LEU A 259 0.72 7.60 -7.20
N TYR A 260 0.46 6.74 -8.17
CA TYR A 260 -0.40 5.56 -8.07
C TYR A 260 -0.06 4.56 -9.19
N ALA A 261 -0.64 3.38 -9.15
CA ALA A 261 -0.45 2.39 -10.21
C ALA A 261 -1.77 1.73 -10.63
N ILE A 262 -1.80 1.28 -11.88
CA ILE A 262 -2.83 0.39 -12.42
C ILE A 262 -2.23 -1.00 -12.56
N VAL A 263 -2.85 -1.97 -11.91
CA VAL A 263 -2.42 -3.37 -11.93
C VAL A 263 -3.39 -4.18 -12.80
N LYS A 264 -2.82 -5.06 -13.63
CA LYS A 264 -3.57 -6.04 -14.41
C LYS A 264 -3.07 -7.43 -14.04
N LEU A 265 -4.00 -8.31 -13.74
CA LEU A 265 -3.73 -9.71 -13.38
C LEU A 265 -4.40 -10.65 -14.37
N ASN A 266 -3.72 -11.74 -14.70
CA ASN A 266 -4.30 -12.89 -15.38
C ASN A 266 -3.63 -14.17 -14.86
N SER A 267 -4.04 -15.34 -15.37
CA SER A 267 -3.50 -16.64 -14.92
C SER A 267 -1.99 -16.78 -15.07
N LYS A 268 -1.36 -16.01 -15.97
CA LYS A 268 0.07 -16.10 -16.34
C LYS A 268 0.96 -15.09 -15.63
N GLY A 269 0.35 -14.02 -15.05
CA GLY A 269 1.17 -13.00 -14.43
C GLY A 269 0.44 -11.71 -14.10
N ALA A 270 1.23 -10.74 -13.66
CA ALA A 270 0.82 -9.38 -13.37
C ALA A 270 1.58 -8.38 -14.24
N SER A 271 0.94 -7.25 -14.53
CA SER A 271 1.63 -6.04 -14.98
C SER A 271 1.19 -4.87 -14.12
N VAL A 272 2.15 -4.15 -13.59
CA VAL A 272 1.94 -2.89 -12.87
C VAL A 272 2.36 -1.76 -13.78
N LYS A 273 1.50 -0.77 -13.94
CA LYS A 273 1.75 0.48 -14.67
C LYS A 273 1.71 1.61 -13.66
N GLY A 274 2.88 2.07 -13.23
CA GLY A 274 3.03 3.16 -12.29
C GLY A 274 2.97 4.54 -12.93
N THR A 275 2.80 5.56 -12.10
CA THR A 275 2.93 6.97 -12.49
C THR A 275 4.31 7.52 -12.11
N LYS A 276 4.65 8.66 -12.72
CA LYS A 276 5.91 9.38 -12.48
C LYS A 276 5.57 10.83 -12.18
N ALA A 277 6.28 11.40 -11.23
CA ALA A 277 6.20 12.80 -10.84
C ALA A 277 7.60 13.42 -10.80
N LYS A 278 7.65 14.71 -10.52
CA LYS A 278 8.90 15.40 -10.19
C LYS A 278 8.84 15.83 -8.73
N PHE A 279 10.01 15.87 -8.09
CA PHE A 279 10.11 16.57 -6.81
C PHE A 279 9.91 18.06 -7.03
N MET A 280 9.14 18.70 -6.14
CA MET A 280 9.05 20.16 -6.12
C MET A 280 10.39 20.78 -5.71
N LEU A 281 10.65 21.99 -6.19
CA LEU A 281 11.89 22.73 -5.87
C LEU A 281 11.86 23.26 -4.41
N PRO A 282 13.00 23.25 -3.69
CA PRO A 282 14.25 22.61 -4.06
C PRO A 282 14.15 21.09 -4.05
N THR A 283 14.78 20.45 -5.05
CA THR A 283 14.81 18.98 -5.19
C THR A 283 15.81 18.35 -4.20
N PRO A 284 15.81 17.00 -4.03
CA PRO A 284 16.85 16.33 -3.25
C PRO A 284 18.26 16.69 -3.68
N LYS A 285 18.50 16.81 -4.99
CA LYS A 285 19.81 17.22 -5.55
C LYS A 285 20.20 18.64 -5.14
N ASP A 286 19.26 19.58 -5.16
CA ASP A 286 19.50 20.97 -4.75
C ASP A 286 19.84 21.09 -3.26
N LEU A 287 19.42 20.10 -2.47
CA LEU A 287 19.69 19.97 -1.03
C LEU A 287 20.89 19.05 -0.73
N ASN A 288 21.65 18.62 -1.75
CA ASN A 288 22.79 17.69 -1.61
C ASN A 288 22.43 16.39 -0.88
N MET A 289 21.20 15.90 -1.06
CA MET A 289 20.76 14.63 -0.47
C MET A 289 21.33 13.44 -1.26
N LYS A 290 21.48 12.31 -0.57
CA LYS A 290 21.79 11.03 -1.21
C LYS A 290 20.57 10.51 -1.98
N ASP A 291 20.79 9.62 -2.95
CA ASP A 291 19.74 8.97 -3.75
C ASP A 291 18.95 7.90 -2.95
N SER A 292 19.20 7.79 -1.66
CA SER A 292 18.50 6.87 -0.76
C SER A 292 18.42 7.40 0.67
N LEU A 293 17.38 6.95 1.38
CA LEU A 293 17.18 7.12 2.82
C LEU A 293 17.33 5.74 3.48
N GLY A 294 18.53 5.45 3.94
CA GLY A 294 18.89 4.12 4.44
C GLY A 294 18.79 3.07 3.31
N LEU A 295 17.94 2.08 3.48
CA LEU A 295 17.72 1.00 2.50
C LEU A 295 16.71 1.36 1.38
N PHE A 296 16.10 2.55 1.43
CA PHE A 296 14.99 2.93 0.57
C PHE A 296 15.42 3.96 -0.48
N PRO A 297 15.21 3.69 -1.79
CA PRO A 297 15.48 4.67 -2.84
C PRO A 297 14.68 5.96 -2.66
N LEU A 298 15.33 7.11 -2.86
CA LEU A 298 14.69 8.43 -2.86
C LEU A 298 14.23 8.76 -4.28
N VAL A 299 13.00 8.37 -4.61
CA VAL A 299 12.46 8.46 -5.97
C VAL A 299 11.06 9.04 -5.98
N SER A 300 10.67 9.69 -7.07
CA SER A 300 9.34 10.26 -7.31
C SER A 300 8.59 9.49 -8.41
N ILE A 301 8.69 8.17 -8.37
CA ILE A 301 8.04 7.28 -9.34
C ILE A 301 7.45 6.04 -8.66
N ILE A 302 6.53 5.39 -9.35
CA ILE A 302 6.24 3.96 -9.21
C ILE A 302 6.64 3.31 -10.53
N GLU A 303 7.51 2.33 -10.48
CA GLU A 303 8.06 1.67 -11.67
C GLU A 303 7.04 0.76 -12.35
N ASP A 304 7.16 0.65 -13.68
CA ASP A 304 6.44 -0.36 -14.44
C ASP A 304 7.12 -1.71 -14.26
N ILE A 305 6.36 -2.72 -13.80
CA ILE A 305 6.90 -4.09 -13.69
C ILE A 305 6.00 -5.11 -14.39
N LYS A 306 6.59 -6.24 -14.74
CA LYS A 306 5.89 -7.45 -15.19
C LYS A 306 6.36 -8.62 -14.35
N VAL A 307 5.40 -9.36 -13.81
CA VAL A 307 5.64 -10.55 -12.97
C VAL A 307 5.04 -11.75 -13.68
N LYS A 308 5.81 -12.84 -13.79
CA LYS A 308 5.32 -14.15 -14.27
C LYS A 308 4.98 -15.03 -13.07
N PHE A 309 3.81 -15.62 -13.09
CA PHE A 309 3.31 -16.54 -12.05
C PHE A 309 3.73 -17.99 -12.26
#